data_e52516c72ef82a355208087b02e4bfcf
#
_entry.id   e52516c72ef82a355208087b02e4bfcf
#
_cell.length_a   1.000
_cell.length_b   1.000
_cell.length_c   1.000
_cell.angle_alpha   90.00
_cell.angle_beta   90.00
_cell.angle_gamma   90.00
#
_symmetry.space_group_name_H-M   'P 1'
#
loop_
_entity.id
_entity.type
_entity.pdbx_description
1 polymer ?
#
loop_
_entity_poly.entity_id
_entity_poly.type
_entity_poly.pdbx_seq_one_letter_code
_entity_poly.pdbx_strand_id
1 'polypeptide(L)'
;YEPRENKYYIKDADGKRTGAVINVTNCKDTINVYYAEDYMDVTAALDNVYDNFKAYADTLDSEADIVIGAYDDRKIDLASFKNKQIVVVNMYANNYIDWQGKEVSSYYGEGQLNITNKAQGQFVIINLLGGDGDADIKRFSINGKNTGGLTDVDVSDTVIFNAVNVTGNINIGEVCGIVVAPKADITLTSTCNGRVISKSFVNVNGQMHFI
;
A
#
# COMPACT_ATOMS: atom_id res chain seq x y z
N TYR A 1 -16.63 -6.44 25.85
CA TYR A 1 -15.41 -5.65 25.98
C TYR A 1 -15.47 -4.78 27.24
N GLU A 2 -14.36 -4.42 27.82
CA GLU A 2 -14.29 -3.61 29.06
C GLU A 2 -13.39 -2.39 28.82
N PRO A 3 -13.89 -1.14 28.99
CA PRO A 3 -13.05 0.03 28.98
C PRO A 3 -12.28 0.17 30.30
N ARG A 4 -10.98 0.39 30.25
CA ARG A 4 -10.13 0.84 31.36
C ARG A 4 -9.11 1.85 30.83
N GLU A 5 -9.10 3.05 31.32
CA GLU A 5 -8.10 4.07 31.03
C GLU A 5 -7.73 4.18 29.54
N ASN A 6 -8.72 4.33 28.66
CA ASN A 6 -8.54 4.34 27.19
C ASN A 6 -8.02 3.03 26.58
N LYS A 7 -8.13 1.92 27.30
CA LYS A 7 -7.83 0.57 26.83
C LYS A 7 -9.08 -0.26 26.69
N TYR A 8 -9.26 -0.86 25.52
CA TYR A 8 -10.38 -1.75 25.22
C TYR A 8 -9.84 -3.17 25.07
N TYR A 9 -10.33 -4.08 25.91
CA TYR A 9 -9.93 -5.47 25.89
C TYR A 9 -10.90 -6.27 25.01
N ILE A 10 -10.39 -6.95 24.01
CA ILE A 10 -11.19 -7.83 23.17
C ILE A 10 -11.48 -9.12 23.93
N LYS A 11 -12.75 -9.51 23.96
CA LYS A 11 -13.21 -10.78 24.54
C LYS A 11 -13.61 -11.75 23.43
N ASP A 12 -13.39 -13.05 23.67
CA ASP A 12 -13.93 -14.10 22.81
C ASP A 12 -15.45 -14.30 23.00
N ALA A 13 -16.02 -15.25 22.29
CA ALA A 13 -17.45 -15.58 22.37
C ALA A 13 -17.91 -16.00 23.79
N ASP A 14 -17.01 -16.56 24.60
CA ASP A 14 -17.25 -16.96 25.98
C ASP A 14 -17.08 -15.81 26.99
N GLY A 15 -16.78 -14.59 26.51
CA GLY A 15 -16.55 -13.41 27.31
C GLY A 15 -15.19 -13.35 27.98
N LYS A 16 -14.25 -14.27 27.65
CA LYS A 16 -12.89 -14.29 28.17
C LYS A 16 -12.01 -13.34 27.37
N ARG A 17 -11.09 -12.64 28.05
CA ARG A 17 -10.13 -11.75 27.36
C ARG A 17 -9.18 -12.53 26.47
N THR A 18 -9.07 -12.12 25.20
CA THR A 18 -8.18 -12.75 24.22
C THR A 18 -6.71 -12.34 24.37
N GLY A 19 -6.40 -11.37 25.22
CA GLY A 19 -5.08 -10.75 25.30
C GLY A 19 -4.87 -9.58 24.33
N ALA A 20 -5.71 -9.43 23.31
CA ALA A 20 -5.66 -8.28 22.42
C ALA A 20 -6.22 -7.02 23.10
N VAL A 21 -5.55 -5.89 22.90
CA VAL A 21 -5.90 -4.60 23.50
C VAL A 21 -5.89 -3.52 22.44
N ILE A 22 -6.97 -2.75 22.37
CA ILE A 22 -7.02 -1.53 21.58
C ILE A 22 -6.73 -0.36 22.52
N ASN A 23 -5.63 0.34 22.29
CA ASN A 23 -5.31 1.58 22.98
C ASN A 23 -5.86 2.76 22.16
N VAL A 24 -6.64 3.63 22.81
CA VAL A 24 -7.16 4.84 22.18
C VAL A 24 -6.65 6.02 22.97
N THR A 25 -5.79 6.83 22.37
CA THR A 25 -5.24 8.04 22.94
C THR A 25 -5.83 9.26 22.24
N ASN A 26 -6.11 10.31 23.01
CA ASN A 26 -6.64 11.59 22.49
C ASN A 26 -7.99 11.53 21.76
N CYS A 27 -8.77 10.47 21.95
CA CYS A 27 -10.14 10.41 21.45
C CYS A 27 -11.07 11.11 22.45
N LYS A 28 -11.79 12.13 21.98
CA LYS A 28 -12.77 12.87 22.78
C LYS A 28 -14.19 12.39 22.57
N ASP A 29 -14.41 11.54 21.58
CA ASP A 29 -15.72 11.07 21.18
C ASP A 29 -16.04 9.69 21.77
N THR A 30 -17.33 9.37 21.80
CA THR A 30 -17.79 8.05 22.20
C THR A 30 -17.34 7.01 21.17
N ILE A 31 -16.57 6.02 21.61
CA ILE A 31 -16.17 4.90 20.75
C ILE A 31 -17.24 3.82 20.88
N ASN A 32 -17.88 3.53 19.76
CA ASN A 32 -18.77 2.38 19.64
C ASN A 32 -17.97 1.19 19.10
N VAL A 33 -17.88 0.12 19.90
CA VAL A 33 -17.25 -1.13 19.49
C VAL A 33 -18.34 -2.15 19.26
N TYR A 34 -18.44 -2.63 18.03
CA TYR A 34 -19.41 -3.63 17.62
C TYR A 34 -18.76 -5.01 17.57
N TYR A 35 -19.52 -6.05 17.91
CA TYR A 35 -19.07 -7.42 17.70
C TYR A 35 -19.21 -7.75 16.21
N ALA A 36 -18.15 -8.27 15.59
CA ALA A 36 -17.94 -8.14 14.14
C ALA A 36 -18.28 -9.40 13.33
N GLU A 37 -18.93 -10.44 13.88
CA GLU A 37 -19.22 -11.65 13.09
C GLU A 37 -20.06 -11.33 11.84
N ASP A 38 -20.90 -10.30 11.88
CA ASP A 38 -21.80 -9.92 10.77
C ASP A 38 -21.53 -8.51 10.22
N TYR A 39 -20.45 -7.84 10.63
CA TYR A 39 -20.25 -6.45 10.22
C TYR A 39 -19.76 -6.31 8.78
N MET A 40 -18.85 -7.16 8.35
CA MET A 40 -18.31 -7.14 6.99
C MET A 40 -17.73 -8.52 6.65
N ASP A 41 -18.10 -9.05 5.50
CA ASP A 41 -17.39 -10.17 4.88
C ASP A 41 -16.05 -9.65 4.32
N VAL A 42 -14.97 -9.84 5.08
CA VAL A 42 -13.63 -9.38 4.73
C VAL A 42 -13.14 -10.06 3.46
N THR A 43 -13.48 -11.34 3.25
CA THR A 43 -13.08 -12.06 2.04
C THR A 43 -13.74 -11.45 0.82
N ALA A 44 -15.06 -11.27 0.84
CA ALA A 44 -15.77 -10.62 -0.26
C ALA A 44 -15.31 -9.18 -0.50
N ALA A 45 -14.96 -8.43 0.56
CA ALA A 45 -14.42 -7.09 0.42
C ALA A 45 -13.05 -7.09 -0.26
N LEU A 46 -12.16 -8.03 0.08
CA LEU A 46 -10.84 -8.17 -0.56
C LEU A 46 -10.97 -8.63 -2.02
N ASP A 47 -11.89 -9.54 -2.32
CA ASP A 47 -12.16 -9.98 -3.69
C ASP A 47 -12.69 -8.81 -4.54
N ASN A 48 -13.57 -7.99 -4.02
CA ASN A 48 -14.06 -6.79 -4.71
C ASN A 48 -12.94 -5.77 -4.96
N VAL A 49 -12.06 -5.55 -3.99
CA VAL A 49 -10.86 -4.70 -4.19
C VAL A 49 -9.97 -5.30 -5.27
N TYR A 50 -9.71 -6.61 -5.23
CA TYR A 50 -8.94 -7.29 -6.25
C TYR A 50 -9.52 -7.07 -7.64
N ASP A 51 -10.81 -7.32 -7.85
CA ASP A 51 -11.46 -7.21 -9.16
C ASP A 51 -11.38 -5.77 -9.70
N ASN A 52 -11.63 -4.77 -8.86
CA ASN A 52 -11.56 -3.37 -9.24
C ASN A 52 -10.14 -2.94 -9.66
N PHE A 53 -9.11 -3.33 -8.91
CA PHE A 53 -7.73 -2.95 -9.21
C PHE A 53 -7.08 -3.86 -10.26
N LYS A 54 -7.58 -5.09 -10.43
CA LYS A 54 -7.16 -5.98 -11.52
C LYS A 54 -7.43 -5.37 -12.90
N ALA A 55 -8.54 -4.66 -13.06
CA ALA A 55 -8.85 -3.95 -14.30
C ALA A 55 -7.75 -2.92 -14.67
N TYR A 56 -7.16 -2.23 -13.68
CA TYR A 56 -6.00 -1.36 -13.94
C TYR A 56 -4.73 -2.13 -14.23
N ALA A 57 -4.49 -3.25 -13.52
CA ALA A 57 -3.32 -4.09 -13.74
C ALA A 57 -3.34 -4.80 -15.11
N ASP A 58 -4.52 -4.98 -15.70
CA ASP A 58 -4.72 -5.56 -17.02
C ASP A 58 -4.67 -4.52 -18.15
N THR A 59 -4.45 -3.24 -17.83
CA THR A 59 -4.28 -2.20 -18.84
C THR A 59 -3.09 -2.55 -19.73
N LEU A 60 -3.34 -2.66 -21.03
CA LEU A 60 -2.29 -2.92 -22.02
C LEU A 60 -1.29 -1.76 -22.03
N ASP A 61 -0.03 -2.05 -22.37
CA ASP A 61 1.00 -1.00 -22.49
C ASP A 61 0.66 0.07 -23.51
N SER A 62 -0.08 -0.28 -24.57
CA SER A 62 -0.59 0.67 -25.56
C SER A 62 -1.71 1.60 -25.04
N GLU A 63 -2.30 1.27 -23.90
CA GLU A 63 -3.40 2.00 -23.26
C GLU A 63 -2.97 2.69 -21.97
N ALA A 64 -1.84 2.25 -21.38
CA ALA A 64 -1.24 2.90 -20.22
C ALA A 64 -0.71 4.29 -20.61
N ASP A 65 -0.76 5.24 -19.69
CA ASP A 65 -0.23 6.58 -19.92
C ASP A 65 1.29 6.59 -19.94
N ILE A 66 1.89 5.75 -19.09
CA ILE A 66 3.35 5.62 -18.95
C ILE A 66 3.67 4.13 -18.78
N VAL A 67 4.68 3.68 -19.50
CA VAL A 67 5.24 2.33 -19.34
C VAL A 67 6.70 2.45 -18.92
N ILE A 68 7.07 1.73 -17.86
CA ILE A 68 8.43 1.65 -17.35
C ILE A 68 8.85 0.18 -17.41
N GLY A 69 9.74 -0.14 -18.33
CA GLY A 69 10.30 -1.49 -18.49
C GLY A 69 11.19 -1.89 -17.30
N ALA A 70 11.54 -3.17 -17.21
CA ALA A 70 12.32 -3.73 -16.08
C ALA A 70 13.67 -3.01 -15.84
N TYR A 71 14.31 -2.50 -16.88
CA TYR A 71 15.63 -1.87 -16.82
C TYR A 71 15.61 -0.36 -17.08
N ASP A 72 14.43 0.23 -17.22
CA ASP A 72 14.28 1.65 -17.48
C ASP A 72 14.55 2.50 -16.23
N ASP A 73 14.84 3.79 -16.44
CA ASP A 73 14.86 4.79 -15.39
C ASP A 73 13.50 4.84 -14.68
N ARG A 74 13.51 4.82 -13.36
CA ARG A 74 12.30 4.86 -12.52
C ARG A 74 11.78 6.28 -12.37
N LYS A 75 11.47 6.94 -13.51
CA LYS A 75 10.98 8.32 -13.56
C LYS A 75 9.57 8.38 -14.13
N ILE A 76 8.67 8.99 -13.37
CA ILE A 76 7.29 9.27 -13.78
C ILE A 76 7.14 10.77 -13.90
N ASP A 77 7.14 11.29 -15.13
CA ASP A 77 6.90 12.72 -15.38
C ASP A 77 5.45 12.95 -15.82
N LEU A 78 4.70 13.65 -15.01
CA LEU A 78 3.27 13.91 -15.21
C LEU A 78 2.99 15.25 -15.93
N ALA A 79 4.02 15.93 -16.45
CA ALA A 79 3.86 17.25 -17.09
C ALA A 79 2.85 17.25 -18.23
N SER A 80 2.83 16.18 -19.04
CA SER A 80 1.88 16.02 -20.17
C SER A 80 0.47 15.59 -19.74
N PHE A 81 0.29 15.20 -18.48
CA PHE A 81 -0.96 14.65 -17.94
C PHE A 81 -1.64 15.56 -16.92
N LYS A 82 -1.28 16.84 -16.84
CA LYS A 82 -1.79 17.78 -15.81
C LYS A 82 -3.31 17.88 -15.72
N ASN A 83 -3.99 17.67 -16.85
CA ASN A 83 -5.46 17.75 -16.94
C ASN A 83 -6.14 16.38 -16.81
N LYS A 84 -5.38 15.31 -16.65
CA LYS A 84 -5.91 13.95 -16.48
C LYS A 84 -6.07 13.67 -15.00
N GLN A 85 -7.27 13.29 -14.58
CA GLN A 85 -7.57 13.01 -13.18
C GLN A 85 -6.91 11.72 -12.67
N ILE A 86 -6.84 10.68 -13.51
CA ILE A 86 -6.23 9.40 -13.21
C ILE A 86 -5.15 9.12 -14.26
N VAL A 87 -3.93 8.92 -13.82
CA VAL A 87 -2.80 8.48 -14.66
C VAL A 87 -2.44 7.05 -14.31
N VAL A 88 -2.41 6.19 -15.32
CA VAL A 88 -2.06 4.76 -15.18
C VAL A 88 -0.64 4.52 -15.66
N VAL A 89 0.17 3.95 -14.78
CA VAL A 89 1.58 3.62 -15.04
C VAL A 89 1.76 2.12 -14.95
N ASN A 90 2.24 1.49 -16.03
CA ASN A 90 2.70 0.12 -16.01
C ASN A 90 4.19 0.08 -15.67
N MET A 91 4.55 -0.50 -14.51
CA MET A 91 5.92 -0.62 -14.04
C MET A 91 6.30 -2.10 -13.92
N TYR A 92 7.26 -2.53 -14.73
CA TYR A 92 7.72 -3.91 -14.77
C TYR A 92 8.86 -4.17 -13.78
N ALA A 93 8.77 -5.31 -13.07
CA ALA A 93 9.80 -5.76 -12.17
C ALA A 93 11.07 -6.17 -12.92
N ASN A 94 12.21 -5.93 -12.28
CA ASN A 94 13.46 -6.62 -12.58
C ASN A 94 13.56 -7.80 -11.60
N ASN A 95 13.32 -9.01 -12.08
CA ASN A 95 13.34 -10.20 -11.25
C ASN A 95 14.78 -10.72 -11.15
N TYR A 96 15.18 -11.13 -9.95
CA TYR A 96 16.48 -11.73 -9.70
C TYR A 96 16.38 -12.83 -8.64
N ILE A 97 17.38 -13.70 -8.58
CA ILE A 97 17.52 -14.69 -7.52
C ILE A 97 18.44 -14.11 -6.45
N ASP A 98 17.96 -14.03 -5.20
CA ASP A 98 18.75 -13.57 -4.09
C ASP A 98 19.81 -14.60 -3.64
N TRP A 99 20.60 -14.23 -2.64
CA TRP A 99 21.66 -15.08 -2.10
C TRP A 99 21.15 -16.36 -1.39
N GLN A 100 19.86 -16.40 -1.05
CA GLN A 100 19.18 -17.57 -0.50
C GLN A 100 18.58 -18.48 -1.57
N GLY A 101 18.70 -18.13 -2.85
CA GLY A 101 18.11 -18.84 -3.97
C GLY A 101 16.62 -18.52 -4.19
N LYS A 102 16.11 -17.44 -3.59
CA LYS A 102 14.72 -17.02 -3.70
C LYS A 102 14.54 -16.02 -4.83
N GLU A 103 13.48 -16.18 -5.61
CA GLU A 103 13.08 -15.19 -6.60
C GLU A 103 12.50 -13.94 -5.93
N VAL A 104 13.02 -12.78 -6.30
CA VAL A 104 12.60 -11.47 -5.78
C VAL A 104 12.28 -10.56 -6.94
N SER A 105 11.12 -9.92 -6.86
CA SER A 105 10.66 -8.90 -7.80
C SER A 105 11.08 -7.52 -7.32
N SER A 106 11.97 -6.85 -8.06
CA SER A 106 12.39 -5.49 -7.74
C SER A 106 11.78 -4.50 -8.74
N TYR A 107 10.93 -3.63 -8.25
CA TYR A 107 10.33 -2.58 -9.07
C TYR A 107 11.19 -1.32 -9.10
N TYR A 108 11.82 -0.96 -7.99
CA TYR A 108 12.77 0.13 -7.87
C TYR A 108 13.61 -0.01 -6.60
N GLY A 109 14.81 0.52 -6.63
CA GLY A 109 15.67 0.60 -5.44
C GLY A 109 15.30 1.77 -4.54
N GLU A 110 15.90 1.81 -3.36
CA GLU A 110 15.71 2.87 -2.37
C GLU A 110 15.96 4.26 -2.97
N GLY A 111 14.93 5.11 -2.97
CA GLY A 111 14.99 6.48 -3.51
C GLY A 111 15.15 6.59 -5.03
N GLN A 112 15.06 5.49 -5.78
CA GLN A 112 15.20 5.53 -7.25
C GLN A 112 13.92 6.00 -7.96
N LEU A 113 12.74 5.69 -7.44
CA LEU A 113 11.49 6.15 -8.03
C LEU A 113 11.33 7.65 -7.79
N ASN A 114 11.12 8.39 -8.88
CA ASN A 114 10.91 9.84 -8.84
C ASN A 114 9.68 10.21 -9.66
N ILE A 115 8.66 10.74 -8.97
CA ILE A 115 7.42 11.24 -9.57
C ILE A 115 7.49 12.76 -9.61
N THR A 116 7.34 13.35 -10.79
CA THR A 116 7.42 14.81 -10.99
C THR A 116 6.16 15.35 -11.64
N ASN A 117 5.88 16.63 -11.39
CA ASN A 117 4.74 17.36 -11.96
C ASN A 117 3.37 16.77 -11.64
N LYS A 118 3.23 16.02 -10.53
CA LYS A 118 1.93 15.57 -10.03
C LYS A 118 1.10 16.78 -9.61
N ALA A 119 -0.09 16.90 -10.20
CA ALA A 119 -1.05 17.91 -9.79
C ALA A 119 -1.79 17.49 -8.50
N GLN A 120 -2.28 18.48 -7.76
CA GLN A 120 -3.10 18.23 -6.57
C GLN A 120 -4.40 17.50 -6.96
N GLY A 121 -4.79 16.49 -6.19
CA GLY A 121 -5.97 15.66 -6.45
C GLY A 121 -5.84 14.70 -7.62
N GLN A 122 -4.70 14.69 -8.32
CA GLN A 122 -4.45 13.76 -9.42
C GLN A 122 -4.09 12.38 -8.87
N PHE A 123 -4.81 11.36 -9.28
CA PHE A 123 -4.50 9.98 -8.95
C PHE A 123 -3.39 9.42 -9.85
N VAL A 124 -2.44 8.75 -9.25
CA VAL A 124 -1.38 8.02 -9.96
C VAL A 124 -1.46 6.57 -9.55
N ILE A 125 -1.91 5.70 -10.44
CA ILE A 125 -2.01 4.26 -10.21
C ILE A 125 -0.79 3.61 -10.86
N ILE A 126 0.08 3.05 -10.04
CA ILE A 126 1.32 2.38 -10.47
C ILE A 126 1.07 0.88 -10.39
N ASN A 127 0.80 0.26 -11.54
CA ASN A 127 0.66 -1.19 -11.65
C ASN A 127 2.03 -1.84 -11.52
N LEU A 128 2.19 -2.71 -10.53
CA LEU A 128 3.40 -3.49 -10.32
C LEU A 128 3.28 -4.81 -11.09
N LEU A 129 3.96 -4.91 -12.23
CA LEU A 129 3.81 -5.97 -13.21
C LEU A 129 5.08 -6.82 -13.37
N GLY A 130 4.94 -8.02 -13.93
CA GLY A 130 6.07 -8.88 -14.27
C GLY A 130 6.75 -9.58 -13.09
N GLY A 131 6.14 -9.55 -11.90
CA GLY A 131 6.62 -10.25 -10.72
C GLY A 131 5.47 -10.76 -9.87
N ASP A 132 5.57 -11.99 -9.39
CA ASP A 132 4.59 -12.64 -8.51
C ASP A 132 5.20 -13.09 -7.17
N GLY A 133 6.53 -13.10 -7.07
CA GLY A 133 7.27 -13.43 -5.86
C GLY A 133 7.27 -12.32 -4.81
N ASP A 134 8.25 -12.37 -3.90
CA ASP A 134 8.43 -11.32 -2.90
C ASP A 134 8.83 -9.99 -3.55
N ALA A 135 8.34 -8.89 -3.00
CA ALA A 135 8.58 -7.56 -3.52
C ALA A 135 8.93 -6.56 -2.39
N ASP A 136 9.54 -5.45 -2.79
CA ASP A 136 9.80 -4.32 -1.90
C ASP A 136 9.12 -3.06 -2.46
N ILE A 137 8.42 -2.31 -1.60
CA ILE A 137 7.97 -0.95 -1.86
C ILE A 137 8.71 -0.02 -0.93
N LYS A 138 9.64 0.74 -1.49
CA LYS A 138 10.62 1.55 -0.74
C LYS A 138 10.32 3.04 -0.86
N ARG A 139 11.12 3.83 -0.15
CA ARG A 139 11.11 5.29 -0.25
C ARG A 139 11.28 5.75 -1.69
N PHE A 140 10.51 6.76 -2.06
CA PHE A 140 10.56 7.42 -3.35
C PHE A 140 10.53 8.95 -3.19
N SER A 141 10.67 9.68 -4.28
CA SER A 141 10.49 11.14 -4.27
C SER A 141 9.29 11.55 -5.13
N ILE A 142 8.60 12.60 -4.71
CA ILE A 142 7.46 13.16 -5.43
C ILE A 142 7.50 14.68 -5.38
N ASN A 143 7.45 15.32 -6.55
CA ASN A 143 7.57 16.77 -6.69
C ASN A 143 8.76 17.35 -5.89
N GLY A 144 9.88 16.65 -5.91
CA GLY A 144 11.11 17.04 -5.21
C GLY A 144 11.12 16.78 -3.70
N LYS A 145 10.07 16.20 -3.14
CA LYS A 145 10.00 15.79 -1.72
C LYS A 145 10.24 14.29 -1.59
N ASN A 146 11.00 13.91 -0.58
CA ASN A 146 11.20 12.49 -0.23
C ASN A 146 10.05 11.98 0.63
N THR A 147 9.59 10.74 0.39
CA THR A 147 8.47 10.13 1.12
C THR A 147 8.84 9.61 2.51
N GLY A 148 10.13 9.53 2.85
CA GLY A 148 10.54 9.27 4.22
C GLY A 148 10.09 10.39 5.16
N GLY A 149 9.11 10.11 6.01
CA GLY A 149 8.53 11.11 6.92
C GLY A 149 7.57 12.11 6.27
N LEU A 150 7.23 11.94 4.98
CA LEU A 150 6.25 12.80 4.30
C LEU A 150 4.84 12.54 4.87
N THR A 151 4.18 13.62 5.32
CA THR A 151 2.81 13.62 5.83
C THR A 151 1.88 14.44 4.92
N ASP A 152 1.97 14.22 3.62
CA ASP A 152 1.18 14.95 2.62
C ASP A 152 -0.09 14.16 2.33
N VAL A 153 -1.26 14.70 2.73
CA VAL A 153 -2.57 14.05 2.57
C VAL A 153 -2.89 13.79 1.10
N ASP A 154 -2.55 14.72 0.20
CA ASP A 154 -2.79 14.52 -1.23
C ASP A 154 -2.00 13.31 -1.75
N VAL A 155 -0.74 13.18 -1.37
CA VAL A 155 0.09 12.05 -1.78
C VAL A 155 -0.42 10.75 -1.18
N SER A 156 -0.76 10.76 0.13
CA SER A 156 -1.22 9.56 0.83
C SER A 156 -2.53 8.99 0.26
N ASP A 157 -3.37 9.85 -0.30
CA ASP A 157 -4.70 9.47 -0.79
C ASP A 157 -4.73 9.20 -2.31
N THR A 158 -3.73 9.65 -3.05
CA THR A 158 -3.79 9.66 -4.52
C THR A 158 -2.64 8.93 -5.23
N VAL A 159 -1.58 8.57 -4.53
CA VAL A 159 -0.53 7.68 -5.09
C VAL A 159 -0.82 6.25 -4.67
N ILE A 160 -1.06 5.39 -5.65
CA ILE A 160 -1.52 4.02 -5.44
C ILE A 160 -0.51 3.03 -6.06
N PHE A 161 0.06 2.18 -5.24
CA PHE A 161 0.83 1.02 -5.69
C PHE A 161 -0.12 -0.16 -5.84
N ASN A 162 -0.45 -0.49 -7.08
CA ASN A 162 -1.35 -1.58 -7.42
C ASN A 162 -0.56 -2.88 -7.59
N ALA A 163 -0.50 -3.67 -6.53
CA ALA A 163 0.22 -4.93 -6.44
C ALA A 163 -0.73 -6.15 -6.42
N VAL A 164 -1.87 -6.07 -7.11
CA VAL A 164 -2.91 -7.13 -7.07
C VAL A 164 -2.45 -8.48 -7.60
N ASN A 165 -1.42 -8.49 -8.47
CA ASN A 165 -0.85 -9.72 -9.01
C ASN A 165 0.27 -10.30 -8.13
N VAL A 166 0.74 -9.56 -7.13
CA VAL A 166 1.78 -10.05 -6.20
C VAL A 166 1.14 -10.97 -5.18
N THR A 167 1.70 -12.17 -5.02
CA THR A 167 1.19 -13.20 -4.08
C THR A 167 2.18 -13.55 -2.98
N GLY A 168 3.43 -13.10 -3.08
CA GLY A 168 4.48 -13.27 -2.09
C GLY A 168 4.37 -12.28 -0.93
N ASN A 169 5.49 -12.07 -0.22
CA ASN A 169 5.57 -11.05 0.82
C ASN A 169 6.03 -9.71 0.22
N ILE A 170 5.36 -8.64 0.57
CA ILE A 170 5.78 -7.28 0.22
C ILE A 170 6.33 -6.59 1.47
N ASN A 171 7.61 -6.20 1.42
CA ASN A 171 8.20 -5.36 2.45
C ASN A 171 7.93 -3.89 2.12
N ILE A 172 7.32 -3.18 3.07
CA ILE A 172 7.02 -1.75 2.92
C ILE A 172 7.89 -0.94 3.89
N GLY A 173 8.55 0.09 3.39
CA GLY A 173 9.32 1.00 4.22
C GLY A 173 9.35 2.43 3.68
N GLU A 174 9.05 3.41 4.54
CA GLU A 174 9.10 4.85 4.27
C GLU A 174 8.25 5.31 3.07
N VAL A 175 7.05 4.74 2.94
CA VAL A 175 6.12 5.02 1.85
C VAL A 175 5.06 6.03 2.28
N CYS A 176 4.70 6.95 1.38
CA CYS A 176 3.50 7.78 1.48
C CYS A 176 2.57 7.43 0.30
N GLY A 177 1.39 6.87 0.58
CA GLY A 177 0.46 6.41 -0.47
C GLY A 177 -0.38 5.21 -0.04
N ILE A 178 -1.08 4.63 -1.01
CA ILE A 178 -1.93 3.46 -0.83
C ILE A 178 -1.23 2.25 -1.45
N VAL A 179 -1.14 1.15 -0.71
CA VAL A 179 -0.67 -0.13 -1.24
C VAL A 179 -1.86 -1.09 -1.32
N VAL A 180 -2.16 -1.56 -2.54
CA VAL A 180 -3.26 -2.49 -2.82
C VAL A 180 -2.67 -3.84 -3.20
N ALA A 181 -2.69 -4.78 -2.27
CA ALA A 181 -2.07 -6.10 -2.40
C ALA A 181 -2.92 -7.21 -1.76
N PRO A 182 -4.18 -7.39 -2.19
CA PRO A 182 -5.16 -8.24 -1.49
C PRO A 182 -4.77 -9.72 -1.42
N LYS A 183 -3.81 -10.17 -2.23
CA LYS A 183 -3.30 -11.56 -2.26
C LYS A 183 -1.93 -11.73 -1.59
N ALA A 184 -1.26 -10.62 -1.27
CA ALA A 184 0.08 -10.64 -0.67
C ALA A 184 0.04 -10.53 0.85
N ASP A 185 1.09 -11.05 1.47
CA ASP A 185 1.41 -10.79 2.87
C ASP A 185 2.27 -9.52 2.95
N ILE A 186 1.98 -8.63 3.89
CA ILE A 186 2.71 -7.36 4.05
C ILE A 186 3.57 -7.38 5.31
N THR A 187 4.83 -6.99 5.16
CA THR A 187 5.74 -6.73 6.29
C THR A 187 6.09 -5.24 6.31
N LEU A 188 5.68 -4.54 7.36
CA LEU A 188 6.04 -3.14 7.57
C LEU A 188 7.37 -3.05 8.31
N THR A 189 8.38 -2.49 7.66
CA THR A 189 9.76 -2.40 8.19
C THR A 189 10.15 -0.98 8.62
N SER A 190 9.39 0.03 8.24
CA SER A 190 9.62 1.43 8.59
C SER A 190 8.30 2.22 8.55
N THR A 191 8.35 3.54 8.68
CA THR A 191 7.16 4.39 8.71
C THR A 191 6.46 4.40 7.35
N CYS A 192 5.15 4.22 7.36
CA CYS A 192 4.28 4.35 6.20
C CYS A 192 3.15 5.32 6.51
N ASN A 193 2.97 6.32 5.65
CA ASN A 193 1.90 7.31 5.74
C ASN A 193 0.88 7.04 4.62
N GLY A 194 -0.32 6.58 4.98
CA GLY A 194 -1.34 6.22 3.99
C GLY A 194 -2.14 4.98 4.39
N ARG A 195 -2.40 4.10 3.44
CA ARG A 195 -3.25 2.92 3.64
C ARG A 195 -2.65 1.66 3.03
N VAL A 196 -2.92 0.52 3.65
CA VAL A 196 -2.53 -0.79 3.15
C VAL A 196 -3.76 -1.69 3.11
N ILE A 197 -3.99 -2.33 1.97
CA ILE A 197 -5.01 -3.35 1.77
C ILE A 197 -4.29 -4.64 1.39
N SER A 198 -4.33 -5.65 2.24
CA SER A 198 -3.54 -6.88 2.06
C SER A 198 -4.24 -8.09 2.67
N LYS A 199 -3.79 -9.28 2.27
CA LYS A 199 -4.23 -10.55 2.84
C LYS A 199 -3.84 -10.67 4.32
N SER A 200 -2.60 -10.29 4.65
CA SER A 200 -2.10 -10.23 6.02
C SER A 200 -1.15 -9.03 6.20
N PHE A 201 -0.96 -8.63 7.45
CA PHE A 201 -0.11 -7.48 7.78
C PHE A 201 0.68 -7.76 9.05
N VAL A 202 2.00 -7.66 8.97
CA VAL A 202 2.92 -7.79 10.10
C VAL A 202 3.74 -6.51 10.24
N ASN A 203 3.71 -5.91 11.43
CA ASN A 203 4.58 -4.78 11.75
C ASN A 203 5.80 -5.25 12.54
N VAL A 204 6.97 -5.11 11.96
CA VAL A 204 8.24 -5.50 12.58
C VAL A 204 8.89 -4.32 13.31
N ASN A 205 9.04 -3.18 12.64
CA ASN A 205 9.70 -1.98 13.20
C ASN A 205 9.10 -0.67 12.67
N GLY A 206 7.91 -0.71 12.11
CA GLY A 206 7.31 0.44 11.45
C GLY A 206 6.27 1.17 12.30
N GLN A 207 5.83 2.29 11.78
CA GLN A 207 4.66 3.03 12.24
C GLN A 207 3.73 3.23 11.05
N MET A 208 2.44 2.93 11.23
CA MET A 208 1.42 3.20 10.24
C MET A 208 0.66 4.45 10.65
N HIS A 209 0.73 5.49 9.83
CA HIS A 209 0.03 6.74 10.05
C HIS A 209 -1.08 6.89 9.01
N PHE A 210 -2.31 7.01 9.48
CA PHE A 210 -3.46 7.40 8.68
C PHE A 210 -3.56 8.93 8.75
N ILE A 211 -3.31 9.59 7.65
CA ILE A 211 -3.30 11.06 7.52
C ILE A 211 -4.36 11.52 6.54
#